data_ed2a34a6cfbddc5ee615b6b7b3e47c09
#
_entry.id   ed2a34a6cfbddc5ee615b6b7b3e47c09
#
_cell.length_a   1.000
_cell.length_b   1.000
_cell.length_c   1.000
_cell.angle_alpha   90.00
_cell.angle_beta   90.00
_cell.angle_gamma   90.00
#
_symmetry.space_group_name_H-M   'P 1'
#
loop_
_entity.id
_entity.type
_entity.pdbx_description
1 polymer ?
#
loop_
_entity_poly.entity_id
_entity_poly.type
_entity_poly.pdbx_seq_one_letter_code
_entity_poly.pdbx_strand_id
1 'polypeptide(L)'
;MSSQWRAMAFDIRSAFSKMKRFKPHLLMIMAQMCYTLLYFITKASFNKGLNPHVYVTYRHVLGGLVVSPFAYFLERKVRPKLTLALFLEIFLLSLLGIGFTVNMYFASLRYTSTTFVTSMVNTVSSLTFIVAVILRMEFVDVRNPRGIAKIVGTIISLAGVMIMILYKGQAMQRLKGDLIHIGNNSTHEDWIKGSILTVTSCISWSVWYIMQGFTLKKYPAQLSLTVWINCIGGAQSGVFTVLIQHKPAAWSITSAIDFLSIIYGGAVCCGLTLFLQLYCIRHKGPVFVTIFNPLSTVMVTTLAYFVAGEKLYMGRILGGAMVIAGLYALLWGKEKDQECINTQQKSVLNKEPGKQISSPAETEEIP
;
A
#
# COMPACT_ATOMS: atom_id res chain seq x y z
N MET A 1 41.19 -20.86 -21.16
CA MET A 1 40.47 -20.81 -19.86
C MET A 1 39.93 -19.41 -19.47
N SER A 2 40.37 -18.32 -20.08
CA SER A 2 40.00 -16.95 -19.68
C SER A 2 38.70 -16.35 -20.30
N SER A 3 38.26 -16.79 -21.46
CA SER A 3 37.08 -16.25 -22.13
C SER A 3 35.78 -16.82 -21.59
N GLN A 4 35.71 -18.10 -21.29
CA GLN A 4 34.52 -18.73 -20.69
C GLN A 4 34.21 -18.21 -19.28
N TRP A 5 35.23 -17.99 -18.44
CA TRP A 5 35.08 -17.44 -17.11
C TRP A 5 34.59 -15.98 -17.15
N ARG A 6 35.00 -15.18 -18.12
CA ARG A 6 34.50 -13.80 -18.31
C ARG A 6 33.08 -13.78 -18.81
N ALA A 7 32.69 -14.68 -19.69
CA ALA A 7 31.31 -14.81 -20.16
C ALA A 7 30.36 -15.24 -19.03
N MET A 8 30.78 -16.26 -18.24
CA MET A 8 30.01 -16.72 -17.07
C MET A 8 29.90 -15.65 -15.99
N ALA A 9 30.96 -14.91 -15.69
CA ALA A 9 30.94 -13.80 -14.74
C ALA A 9 30.06 -12.62 -15.24
N PHE A 10 30.02 -12.37 -16.54
CA PHE A 10 29.15 -11.37 -17.16
C PHE A 10 27.67 -11.80 -17.07
N ASP A 11 27.38 -13.08 -17.32
CA ASP A 11 26.03 -13.64 -17.23
C ASP A 11 25.52 -13.65 -15.78
N ILE A 12 26.36 -13.99 -14.81
CA ILE A 12 26.01 -13.93 -13.38
C ILE A 12 25.78 -12.49 -12.94
N ARG A 13 26.61 -11.53 -13.35
CA ARG A 13 26.38 -10.10 -13.06
C ARG A 13 25.12 -9.55 -13.72
N SER A 14 24.83 -9.97 -14.96
CA SER A 14 23.60 -9.61 -15.67
C SER A 14 22.37 -10.18 -14.96
N ALA A 15 22.39 -11.44 -14.55
CA ALA A 15 21.33 -12.09 -13.78
C ALA A 15 21.13 -11.42 -12.41
N PHE A 16 22.21 -11.11 -11.70
CA PHE A 16 22.15 -10.40 -10.41
C PHE A 16 21.61 -8.97 -10.57
N SER A 17 21.98 -8.26 -11.63
CA SER A 17 21.45 -6.95 -11.96
C SER A 17 19.95 -6.99 -12.29
N LYS A 18 19.52 -7.99 -13.08
CA LYS A 18 18.08 -8.23 -13.36
C LYS A 18 17.32 -8.57 -12.08
N MET A 19 17.88 -9.42 -11.20
CA MET A 19 17.25 -9.80 -9.94
C MET A 19 17.12 -8.61 -8.98
N LYS A 20 18.12 -7.73 -8.86
CA LYS A 20 18.03 -6.47 -8.11
C LYS A 20 16.92 -5.54 -8.65
N ARG A 21 16.72 -5.51 -9.97
CA ARG A 21 15.67 -4.71 -10.61
C ARG A 21 14.26 -5.23 -10.31
N PHE A 22 14.06 -6.56 -10.29
CA PHE A 22 12.76 -7.19 -10.04
C PHE A 22 12.42 -7.34 -8.55
N LYS A 23 13.41 -7.26 -7.66
CA LYS A 23 13.21 -7.39 -6.21
C LYS A 23 12.07 -6.51 -5.67
N PRO A 24 11.97 -5.19 -5.94
CA PRO A 24 10.87 -4.37 -5.43
C PRO A 24 9.49 -4.82 -5.94
N HIS A 25 9.38 -5.31 -7.18
CA HIS A 25 8.14 -5.81 -7.75
C HIS A 25 7.66 -7.08 -7.02
N LEU A 26 8.57 -8.03 -6.81
CA LEU A 26 8.27 -9.27 -6.08
C LEU A 26 7.86 -8.97 -4.63
N LEU A 27 8.57 -8.06 -3.97
CA LEU A 27 8.22 -7.64 -2.61
C LEU A 27 6.83 -7.03 -2.52
N MET A 28 6.45 -6.20 -3.51
CA MET A 28 5.11 -5.60 -3.55
C MET A 28 4.03 -6.64 -3.87
N ILE A 29 4.27 -7.59 -4.78
CA ILE A 29 3.35 -8.69 -5.06
C ILE A 29 3.12 -9.52 -3.78
N MET A 30 4.20 -9.87 -3.08
CA MET A 30 4.12 -10.60 -1.80
C MET A 30 3.33 -9.80 -0.75
N ALA A 31 3.54 -8.49 -0.66
CA ALA A 31 2.79 -7.61 0.22
C ALA A 31 1.28 -7.63 -0.09
N GLN A 32 0.89 -7.60 -1.38
CA GLN A 32 -0.52 -7.67 -1.79
C GLN A 32 -1.14 -9.05 -1.51
N MET A 33 -0.37 -10.12 -1.63
CA MET A 33 -0.83 -11.46 -1.20
C MET A 33 -1.12 -11.48 0.32
N CYS A 34 -0.24 -10.91 1.14
CA CYS A 34 -0.47 -10.81 2.58
C CYS A 34 -1.74 -10.00 2.91
N TYR A 35 -1.97 -8.88 2.24
CA TYR A 35 -3.21 -8.10 2.42
C TYR A 35 -4.45 -8.86 1.95
N THR A 36 -4.36 -9.64 0.89
CA THR A 36 -5.45 -10.50 0.39
C THR A 36 -5.85 -11.53 1.44
N LEU A 37 -4.89 -12.23 2.03
CA LEU A 37 -5.16 -13.20 3.10
C LEU A 37 -5.74 -12.51 4.35
N LEU A 38 -5.20 -11.34 4.72
CA LEU A 38 -5.74 -10.55 5.81
C LEU A 38 -7.22 -10.25 5.62
N TYR A 39 -7.63 -9.88 4.41
CA TYR A 39 -9.03 -9.56 4.11
C TYR A 39 -9.98 -10.70 4.51
N PHE A 40 -9.65 -11.94 4.15
CA PHE A 40 -10.50 -13.09 4.49
C PHE A 40 -10.53 -13.40 5.98
N ILE A 41 -9.35 -13.35 6.64
CA ILE A 41 -9.24 -13.60 8.07
C ILE A 41 -10.02 -12.54 8.86
N THR A 42 -9.85 -11.25 8.51
CA THR A 42 -10.56 -10.16 9.20
C THR A 42 -12.05 -10.15 8.91
N LYS A 43 -12.48 -10.47 7.69
CA LYS A 43 -13.90 -10.60 7.35
C LYS A 43 -14.57 -11.69 8.21
N ALA A 44 -13.91 -12.84 8.36
CA ALA A 44 -14.41 -13.92 9.20
C ALA A 44 -14.48 -13.53 10.69
N SER A 45 -13.51 -12.76 11.19
CA SER A 45 -13.48 -12.25 12.56
C SER A 45 -14.57 -11.20 12.81
N PHE A 46 -14.75 -10.25 11.89
CA PHE A 46 -15.78 -9.22 12.01
C PHE A 46 -17.21 -9.79 11.95
N ASN A 47 -17.41 -10.85 11.16
CA ASN A 47 -18.69 -11.58 11.15
C ASN A 47 -19.00 -12.26 12.49
N LYS A 48 -18.00 -12.55 13.34
CA LYS A 48 -18.16 -13.06 14.70
C LYS A 48 -18.32 -11.96 15.75
N GLY A 49 -18.27 -10.68 15.35
CA GLY A 49 -18.58 -9.54 16.21
C GLY A 49 -17.37 -8.76 16.73
N LEU A 50 -16.15 -9.06 16.28
CA LEU A 50 -14.98 -8.25 16.64
C LEU A 50 -15.16 -6.79 16.16
N ASN A 51 -14.94 -5.84 17.08
CA ASN A 51 -15.04 -4.42 16.75
C ASN A 51 -13.86 -3.98 15.87
N PRO A 52 -14.10 -3.37 14.68
CA PRO A 52 -13.04 -2.95 13.78
C PRO A 52 -12.05 -1.95 14.38
N HIS A 53 -12.50 -1.02 15.22
CA HIS A 53 -11.62 -0.01 15.85
C HIS A 53 -10.70 -0.64 16.91
N VAL A 54 -11.23 -1.57 17.72
CA VAL A 54 -10.44 -2.35 18.68
C VAL A 54 -9.40 -3.21 17.93
N TYR A 55 -9.80 -3.85 16.84
CA TYR A 55 -8.91 -4.61 15.98
C TYR A 55 -7.75 -3.75 15.45
N VAL A 56 -8.02 -2.53 14.96
CA VAL A 56 -6.98 -1.61 14.48
C VAL A 56 -5.98 -1.28 15.59
N THR A 57 -6.45 -1.02 16.80
CA THR A 57 -5.59 -0.74 17.95
C THR A 57 -4.67 -1.93 18.26
N TYR A 58 -5.22 -3.12 18.44
CA TYR A 58 -4.44 -4.30 18.80
C TYR A 58 -3.42 -4.69 17.75
N ARG A 59 -3.79 -4.68 16.44
CA ARG A 59 -2.87 -5.07 15.38
C ARG A 59 -1.68 -4.11 15.26
N HIS A 60 -1.88 -2.79 15.45
CA HIS A 60 -0.79 -1.82 15.37
C HIS A 60 0.13 -1.90 16.59
N VAL A 61 -0.41 -2.04 17.80
CA VAL A 61 0.40 -2.26 19.01
C VAL A 61 1.24 -3.53 18.85
N LEU A 62 0.62 -4.63 18.41
CA LEU A 62 1.34 -5.89 18.20
C LEU A 62 2.39 -5.76 17.09
N GLY A 63 2.08 -5.08 15.98
CA GLY A 63 3.03 -4.82 14.88
C GLY A 63 4.25 -4.06 15.35
N GLY A 64 4.07 -3.01 16.17
CA GLY A 64 5.15 -2.26 16.79
C GLY A 64 6.01 -3.13 17.71
N LEU A 65 5.38 -3.95 18.57
CA LEU A 65 6.08 -4.85 19.49
C LEU A 65 6.91 -5.92 18.75
N VAL A 66 6.34 -6.56 17.73
CA VAL A 66 7.03 -7.62 16.96
C VAL A 66 8.23 -7.08 16.18
N VAL A 67 8.12 -5.88 15.60
CA VAL A 67 9.21 -5.29 14.80
C VAL A 67 10.27 -4.62 15.67
N SER A 68 9.93 -4.20 16.90
CA SER A 68 10.84 -3.43 17.78
C SER A 68 12.19 -4.11 18.05
N PRO A 69 12.29 -5.42 18.35
CA PRO A 69 13.58 -6.08 18.55
C PRO A 69 14.44 -6.06 17.29
N PHE A 70 13.84 -6.32 16.12
CA PHE A 70 14.57 -6.27 14.85
C PHE A 70 15.08 -4.87 14.53
N ALA A 71 14.26 -3.83 14.75
CA ALA A 71 14.68 -2.44 14.58
C ALA A 71 15.81 -2.06 15.53
N TYR A 72 15.76 -2.54 16.78
CA TYR A 72 16.80 -2.26 17.77
C TYR A 72 18.14 -2.88 17.38
N PHE A 73 18.17 -4.16 17.00
CA PHE A 73 19.42 -4.85 16.70
C PHE A 73 19.99 -4.51 15.31
N LEU A 74 19.14 -4.43 14.27
CA LEU A 74 19.59 -4.27 12.88
C LEU A 74 19.87 -2.79 12.52
N GLU A 75 19.13 -1.83 13.07
CA GLU A 75 19.28 -0.41 12.68
C GLU A 75 19.94 0.47 13.73
N ARG A 76 20.49 -0.09 14.81
CA ARG A 76 21.12 0.67 15.90
C ARG A 76 22.19 1.66 15.41
N LYS A 77 22.98 1.26 14.40
CA LYS A 77 24.09 2.08 13.87
C LYS A 77 23.64 3.12 12.84
N VAL A 78 22.49 2.91 12.19
CA VAL A 78 22.00 3.74 11.06
C VAL A 78 20.90 4.70 11.51
N ARG A 79 20.34 4.48 12.70
CA ARG A 79 19.19 5.23 13.21
C ARG A 79 19.60 6.67 13.58
N PRO A 80 19.03 7.72 12.94
CA PRO A 80 19.25 9.10 13.32
C PRO A 80 18.69 9.39 14.71
N LYS A 81 19.21 10.43 15.37
CA LYS A 81 18.63 10.92 16.62
C LYS A 81 17.22 11.47 16.37
N LEU A 82 16.27 11.07 17.20
CA LEU A 82 14.90 11.54 17.12
C LEU A 82 14.84 12.98 17.64
N THR A 83 14.69 13.95 16.73
CA THR A 83 14.43 15.35 17.09
C THR A 83 12.94 15.55 17.30
N LEU A 84 12.56 16.59 18.06
CA LEU A 84 11.15 16.93 18.30
C LEU A 84 10.40 17.17 16.98
N ALA A 85 11.02 17.87 16.02
CA ALA A 85 10.43 18.11 14.70
C ALA A 85 10.15 16.80 13.94
N LEU A 86 11.10 15.86 13.99
CA LEU A 86 10.93 14.55 13.35
C LEU A 86 9.87 13.69 14.06
N PHE A 87 9.82 13.75 15.39
CA PHE A 87 8.77 13.09 16.17
C PHE A 87 7.38 13.62 15.82
N LEU A 88 7.21 14.93 15.72
CA LEU A 88 5.95 15.55 15.29
C LEU A 88 5.57 15.16 13.87
N GLU A 89 6.53 15.09 12.96
CA GLU A 89 6.29 14.61 11.58
C GLU A 89 5.80 13.16 11.57
N ILE A 90 6.42 12.27 12.34
CA ILE A 90 5.99 10.87 12.46
C ILE A 90 4.64 10.78 13.18
N PHE A 91 4.40 11.62 14.18
CA PHE A 91 3.10 11.70 14.87
C PHE A 91 1.98 12.09 13.91
N LEU A 92 2.17 13.12 13.08
CA LEU A 92 1.22 13.53 12.06
C LEU A 92 1.05 12.47 10.97
N LEU A 93 2.15 11.83 10.56
CA LEU A 93 2.12 10.73 9.62
C LEU A 93 1.26 9.56 10.12
N SER A 94 1.42 9.19 11.39
CA SER A 94 0.64 8.12 12.03
C SER A 94 -0.83 8.51 12.21
N LEU A 95 -1.07 9.76 12.59
CA LEU A 95 -2.43 10.30 12.76
C LEU A 95 -3.18 10.28 11.43
N LEU A 96 -2.55 10.73 10.36
CA LEU A 96 -3.15 10.74 9.03
C LEU A 96 -3.42 9.31 8.52
N GLY A 97 -2.44 8.42 8.61
CA GLY A 97 -2.54 7.06 8.07
C GLY A 97 -3.42 6.13 8.89
N ILE A 98 -3.18 6.05 10.20
CA ILE A 98 -3.85 5.08 11.07
C ILE A 98 -5.04 5.73 11.77
N GLY A 99 -4.82 6.88 12.40
CA GLY A 99 -5.86 7.56 13.16
C GLY A 99 -7.03 8.01 12.28
N PHE A 100 -6.75 8.59 11.14
CA PHE A 100 -7.75 9.19 10.26
C PHE A 100 -8.19 8.25 9.13
N THR A 101 -7.27 7.84 8.27
CA THR A 101 -7.58 7.05 7.06
C THR A 101 -8.28 5.74 7.38
N VAL A 102 -7.73 4.93 8.29
CA VAL A 102 -8.28 3.60 8.60
C VAL A 102 -9.62 3.71 9.32
N ASN A 103 -9.77 4.66 10.24
CA ASN A 103 -11.03 4.85 10.95
C ASN A 103 -12.14 5.38 10.04
N MET A 104 -11.84 6.31 9.11
CA MET A 104 -12.81 6.75 8.10
C MET A 104 -13.20 5.64 7.14
N TYR A 105 -12.23 4.81 6.74
CA TYR A 105 -12.50 3.64 5.92
C TYR A 105 -13.52 2.69 6.59
N PHE A 106 -13.31 2.34 7.87
CA PHE A 106 -14.26 1.48 8.59
C PHE A 106 -15.58 2.17 8.90
N ALA A 107 -15.58 3.47 9.18
CA ALA A 107 -16.82 4.24 9.34
C ALA A 107 -17.64 4.24 8.05
N SER A 108 -17.00 4.40 6.88
CA SER A 108 -17.70 4.41 5.59
C SER A 108 -18.40 3.09 5.28
N LEU A 109 -17.84 1.96 5.70
CA LEU A 109 -18.45 0.64 5.51
C LEU A 109 -19.78 0.45 6.24
N ARG A 110 -20.10 1.28 7.24
CA ARG A 110 -21.40 1.27 7.92
C ARG A 110 -22.51 1.93 7.10
N TYR A 111 -22.15 2.87 6.23
CA TYR A 111 -23.07 3.72 5.48
C TYR A 111 -23.17 3.37 4.00
N THR A 112 -22.14 2.70 3.43
CA THR A 112 -22.10 2.33 2.01
C THR A 112 -21.83 0.84 1.82
N SER A 113 -21.97 0.38 0.57
CA SER A 113 -21.66 -1.01 0.23
C SER A 113 -20.14 -1.26 0.25
N THR A 114 -19.73 -2.43 0.73
CA THR A 114 -18.34 -2.90 0.69
C THR A 114 -17.74 -2.83 -0.71
N THR A 115 -18.58 -3.10 -1.74
CA THR A 115 -18.19 -3.01 -3.15
C THR A 115 -17.77 -1.60 -3.55
N PHE A 116 -18.54 -0.58 -3.16
CA PHE A 116 -18.23 0.82 -3.44
C PHE A 116 -16.91 1.21 -2.78
N VAL A 117 -16.77 0.93 -1.49
CA VAL A 117 -15.56 1.30 -0.72
C VAL A 117 -14.32 0.62 -1.30
N THR A 118 -14.36 -0.69 -1.59
CA THR A 118 -13.22 -1.42 -2.16
C THR A 118 -12.87 -0.96 -3.57
N SER A 119 -13.86 -0.59 -4.39
CA SER A 119 -13.62 -0.02 -5.73
C SER A 119 -12.96 1.35 -5.62
N MET A 120 -13.43 2.21 -4.70
CA MET A 120 -12.85 3.53 -4.47
C MET A 120 -11.40 3.49 -3.99
N VAL A 121 -10.99 2.48 -3.23
CA VAL A 121 -9.58 2.31 -2.81
C VAL A 121 -8.63 2.21 -4.01
N ASN A 122 -9.08 1.72 -5.16
CA ASN A 122 -8.25 1.69 -6.36
C ASN A 122 -7.91 3.09 -6.90
N THR A 123 -8.68 4.13 -6.55
CA THR A 123 -8.36 5.53 -6.91
C THR A 123 -7.11 6.04 -6.19
N VAL A 124 -6.72 5.45 -5.06
CA VAL A 124 -5.55 5.87 -4.27
C VAL A 124 -4.29 5.92 -5.13
N SER A 125 -4.11 4.99 -6.06
CA SER A 125 -2.94 4.97 -6.95
C SER A 125 -2.89 6.19 -7.87
N SER A 126 -4.01 6.52 -8.49
CA SER A 126 -4.15 7.69 -9.37
C SER A 126 -4.05 9.00 -8.59
N LEU A 127 -4.68 9.07 -7.41
CA LEU A 127 -4.58 10.24 -6.52
C LEU A 127 -3.15 10.46 -6.03
N THR A 128 -2.44 9.38 -5.66
CA THR A 128 -1.03 9.49 -5.24
C THR A 128 -0.16 10.01 -6.37
N PHE A 129 -0.40 9.57 -7.61
CA PHE A 129 0.33 10.09 -8.77
C PHE A 129 0.03 11.60 -8.98
N ILE A 130 -1.23 12.01 -8.95
CA ILE A 130 -1.63 13.42 -9.09
C ILE A 130 -0.97 14.28 -8.01
N VAL A 131 -1.06 13.87 -6.74
CA VAL A 131 -0.44 14.59 -5.62
C VAL A 131 1.08 14.63 -5.76
N ALA A 132 1.71 13.53 -6.20
CA ALA A 132 3.16 13.48 -6.43
C ALA A 132 3.60 14.45 -7.53
N VAL A 133 2.81 14.63 -8.59
CA VAL A 133 3.08 15.61 -9.65
C VAL A 133 2.93 17.04 -9.12
N ILE A 134 1.87 17.34 -8.38
CA ILE A 134 1.64 18.67 -7.77
C ILE A 134 2.80 19.03 -6.83
N LEU A 135 3.29 18.07 -6.03
CA LEU A 135 4.40 18.27 -5.10
C LEU A 135 5.79 18.15 -5.76
N ARG A 136 5.84 18.05 -7.09
CA ARG A 136 7.08 17.92 -7.88
C ARG A 136 7.97 16.73 -7.48
N MET A 137 7.36 15.69 -6.93
CA MET A 137 8.05 14.41 -6.65
C MET A 137 8.14 13.52 -7.89
N GLU A 138 7.22 13.70 -8.84
CA GLU A 138 7.20 13.02 -10.13
C GLU A 138 7.23 14.05 -11.26
N PHE A 139 8.08 13.79 -12.23
CA PHE A 139 8.19 14.61 -13.44
C PHE A 139 7.29 14.04 -14.54
N VAL A 140 6.52 14.90 -15.18
CA VAL A 140 5.68 14.54 -16.32
C VAL A 140 6.04 15.47 -17.50
N ASP A 141 6.73 14.90 -18.48
CA ASP A 141 6.99 15.59 -19.74
C ASP A 141 5.95 15.18 -20.78
N VAL A 142 5.03 16.09 -21.08
CA VAL A 142 3.93 15.86 -22.03
C VAL A 142 4.42 15.69 -23.47
N ARG A 143 5.67 16.10 -23.78
CA ARG A 143 6.26 15.95 -25.10
C ARG A 143 6.82 14.56 -25.35
N ASN A 144 7.03 13.78 -24.30
CA ASN A 144 7.57 12.43 -24.37
C ASN A 144 6.47 11.36 -24.27
N PRO A 145 6.55 10.27 -25.07
CA PRO A 145 5.58 9.16 -25.00
C PRO A 145 5.44 8.59 -23.58
N ARG A 146 6.48 8.69 -22.76
CA ARG A 146 6.50 8.21 -21.36
C ARG A 146 5.60 9.07 -20.47
N GLY A 147 5.67 10.40 -20.61
CA GLY A 147 4.80 11.31 -19.87
C GLY A 147 3.34 11.18 -20.30
N ILE A 148 3.09 11.02 -21.61
CA ILE A 148 1.74 10.72 -22.13
C ILE A 148 1.21 9.41 -21.56
N ALA A 149 2.01 8.35 -21.51
CA ALA A 149 1.61 7.06 -20.95
C ALA A 149 1.22 7.17 -19.47
N LYS A 150 1.91 7.99 -18.66
CA LYS A 150 1.56 8.25 -17.26
C LYS A 150 0.19 8.93 -17.15
N ILE A 151 -0.08 9.97 -17.96
CA ILE A 151 -1.35 10.70 -17.94
C ILE A 151 -2.49 9.81 -18.41
N VAL A 152 -2.34 9.22 -19.60
CA VAL A 152 -3.36 8.35 -20.20
C VAL A 152 -3.64 7.14 -19.29
N GLY A 153 -2.60 6.52 -18.74
CA GLY A 153 -2.73 5.44 -17.78
C GLY A 153 -3.52 5.83 -16.53
N THR A 154 -3.30 7.02 -16.00
CA THR A 154 -4.05 7.55 -14.86
C THR A 154 -5.53 7.78 -15.21
N ILE A 155 -5.81 8.36 -16.38
CA ILE A 155 -7.19 8.59 -16.86
C ILE A 155 -7.93 7.28 -17.07
N ILE A 156 -7.29 6.29 -17.72
CA ILE A 156 -7.87 4.95 -17.94
C ILE A 156 -8.16 4.27 -16.59
N SER A 157 -7.24 4.38 -15.62
CA SER A 157 -7.43 3.81 -14.29
C SER A 157 -8.63 4.45 -13.57
N LEU A 158 -8.76 5.78 -13.60
CA LEU A 158 -9.90 6.47 -13.00
C LEU A 158 -11.22 6.10 -13.70
N ALA A 159 -11.23 6.04 -15.04
CA ALA A 159 -12.40 5.59 -15.81
C ALA A 159 -12.79 4.15 -15.44
N GLY A 160 -11.82 3.25 -15.25
CA GLY A 160 -12.06 1.89 -14.78
C GLY A 160 -12.73 1.83 -13.42
N VAL A 161 -12.30 2.66 -12.46
CA VAL A 161 -12.94 2.77 -11.16
C VAL A 161 -14.37 3.28 -11.29
N MET A 162 -14.61 4.30 -12.12
CA MET A 162 -15.96 4.82 -12.37
C MET A 162 -16.89 3.74 -12.95
N ILE A 163 -16.38 2.90 -13.87
CA ILE A 163 -17.14 1.76 -14.39
C ILE A 163 -17.45 0.75 -13.28
N MET A 164 -16.48 0.41 -12.40
CA MET A 164 -16.73 -0.48 -11.26
C MET A 164 -17.85 0.01 -10.34
N ILE A 165 -17.99 1.32 -10.21
CA ILE A 165 -18.98 1.96 -9.32
C ILE A 165 -20.34 2.11 -9.99
N LEU A 166 -20.37 2.63 -11.21
CA LEU A 166 -21.59 3.01 -11.90
C LEU A 166 -22.25 1.86 -12.66
N TYR A 167 -21.45 0.94 -13.20
CA TYR A 167 -21.94 -0.14 -14.03
C TYR A 167 -21.90 -1.47 -13.28
N LYS A 168 -23.05 -1.92 -12.77
CA LYS A 168 -23.17 -3.25 -12.14
C LYS A 168 -23.07 -4.37 -13.18
N GLY A 169 -23.69 -4.22 -14.35
CA GLY A 169 -23.75 -5.25 -15.38
C GLY A 169 -24.51 -6.52 -14.95
N GLN A 170 -24.50 -7.54 -15.79
CA GLN A 170 -25.06 -8.85 -15.47
C GLN A 170 -24.19 -9.59 -14.46
N ALA A 171 -24.82 -10.24 -13.48
CA ALA A 171 -24.14 -11.15 -12.57
C ALA A 171 -23.79 -12.44 -13.32
N MET A 172 -22.54 -12.87 -13.31
CA MET A 172 -22.15 -14.17 -13.83
C MET A 172 -22.82 -15.29 -13.00
N GLN A 173 -23.42 -16.26 -13.68
CA GLN A 173 -24.07 -17.41 -13.03
C GLN A 173 -23.08 -18.17 -12.14
N ARG A 174 -23.59 -18.60 -10.99
CA ARG A 174 -22.82 -19.31 -9.96
C ARG A 174 -22.42 -20.72 -10.40
N LEU A 175 -21.21 -21.12 -10.00
CA LEU A 175 -20.78 -22.52 -10.05
C LEU A 175 -21.11 -23.31 -8.78
N LYS A 176 -21.39 -22.72 -7.63
CA LYS A 176 -21.90 -23.41 -6.41
C LYS A 176 -22.30 -22.45 -5.25
N GLY A 177 -23.39 -22.84 -4.56
CA GLY A 177 -23.78 -22.69 -3.14
C GLY A 177 -23.63 -21.36 -2.37
N ASP A 178 -24.77 -20.91 -1.81
CA ASP A 178 -24.87 -19.76 -0.89
C ASP A 178 -24.29 -20.06 0.50
N LEU A 179 -23.36 -19.28 0.98
CA LEU A 179 -22.88 -19.38 2.35
C LEU A 179 -23.04 -18.12 3.22
N ILE A 180 -23.21 -16.91 2.68
CA ILE A 180 -23.38 -15.71 3.51
C ILE A 180 -24.19 -14.63 2.78
N HIS A 181 -25.38 -14.28 3.31
CA HIS A 181 -26.13 -13.07 2.93
C HIS A 181 -25.69 -11.89 3.80
N ILE A 182 -25.24 -10.80 3.16
CA ILE A 182 -25.08 -9.49 3.82
C ILE A 182 -26.05 -8.53 3.12
N GLY A 183 -27.22 -8.33 3.74
CA GLY A 183 -28.18 -7.29 3.34
C GLY A 183 -27.77 -5.96 3.99
N ASN A 184 -27.51 -4.93 3.21
CA ASN A 184 -27.42 -3.55 3.68
C ASN A 184 -28.65 -2.78 3.17
N ASN A 185 -29.55 -2.47 4.08
CA ASN A 185 -30.63 -1.48 3.87
C ASN A 185 -30.11 -0.10 4.32
N SER A 186 -29.30 0.55 3.49
CA SER A 186 -28.90 1.95 3.75
C SER A 186 -29.87 2.90 3.09
N THR A 187 -30.32 3.94 3.82
CA THR A 187 -31.11 5.05 3.29
C THR A 187 -30.24 5.94 2.39
N HIS A 188 -30.87 6.70 1.48
CA HIS A 188 -30.14 7.53 0.50
C HIS A 188 -29.23 8.60 1.15
N GLU A 189 -29.64 9.17 2.29
CA GLU A 189 -28.81 10.14 3.04
C GLU A 189 -27.58 9.53 3.66
N ASP A 190 -27.67 8.30 4.16
CA ASP A 190 -26.53 7.58 4.72
C ASP A 190 -25.50 7.23 3.65
N TRP A 191 -25.95 6.94 2.42
CA TRP A 191 -25.07 6.64 1.31
C TRP A 191 -24.16 7.82 0.93
N ILE A 192 -24.67 9.06 0.94
CA ILE A 192 -23.86 10.28 0.68
C ILE A 192 -22.80 10.46 1.75
N LYS A 193 -23.16 10.33 3.03
CA LYS A 193 -22.21 10.39 4.16
C LYS A 193 -21.08 9.37 4.01
N GLY A 194 -21.44 8.13 3.73
CA GLY A 194 -20.45 7.06 3.52
C GLY A 194 -19.55 7.29 2.31
N SER A 195 -20.09 7.86 1.23
CA SER A 195 -19.30 8.21 0.04
C SER A 195 -18.29 9.32 0.32
N ILE A 196 -18.68 10.36 1.04
CA ILE A 196 -17.77 11.43 1.47
C ILE A 196 -16.67 10.88 2.36
N LEU A 197 -17.00 10.03 3.33
CA LEU A 197 -16.02 9.38 4.20
C LEU A 197 -15.03 8.53 3.38
N THR A 198 -15.51 7.80 2.39
CA THR A 198 -14.66 6.96 1.52
C THR A 198 -13.70 7.82 0.70
N VAL A 199 -14.19 8.86 0.04
CA VAL A 199 -13.37 9.78 -0.76
C VAL A 199 -12.30 10.45 0.11
N THR A 200 -12.71 10.96 1.27
CA THR A 200 -11.79 11.59 2.23
C THR A 200 -10.72 10.61 2.71
N SER A 201 -11.09 9.36 2.98
CA SER A 201 -10.14 8.29 3.32
C SER A 201 -9.15 8.03 2.20
N CYS A 202 -9.59 7.96 0.93
CA CYS A 202 -8.71 7.73 -0.22
C CYS A 202 -7.72 8.89 -0.43
N ILE A 203 -8.16 10.14 -0.29
CA ILE A 203 -7.30 11.32 -0.37
C ILE A 203 -6.27 11.29 0.77
N SER A 204 -6.71 11.07 1.99
CA SER A 204 -5.85 10.95 3.16
C SER A 204 -4.81 9.84 3.00
N TRP A 205 -5.21 8.70 2.45
CA TRP A 205 -4.31 7.57 2.18
C TRP A 205 -3.24 7.91 1.15
N SER A 206 -3.62 8.63 0.09
CA SER A 206 -2.69 9.10 -0.94
C SER A 206 -1.66 10.07 -0.37
N VAL A 207 -2.10 11.03 0.45
CA VAL A 207 -1.21 11.97 1.15
C VAL A 207 -0.28 11.22 2.11
N TRP A 208 -0.78 10.22 2.82
CA TRP A 208 0.02 9.38 3.73
C TRP A 208 1.18 8.66 3.01
N TYR A 209 0.94 8.08 1.82
CA TYR A 209 2.01 7.49 1.01
C TYR A 209 3.08 8.51 0.61
N ILE A 210 2.65 9.71 0.24
CA ILE A 210 3.56 10.80 -0.12
C ILE A 210 4.38 11.25 1.09
N MET A 211 3.75 11.45 2.24
CA MET A 211 4.42 11.83 3.48
C MET A 211 5.46 10.79 3.92
N GLN A 212 5.17 9.49 3.77
CA GLN A 212 6.16 8.44 4.00
C GLN A 212 7.42 8.66 3.16
N GLY A 213 7.27 9.05 1.89
CA GLY A 213 8.40 9.37 1.01
C GLY A 213 9.25 10.54 1.51
N PHE A 214 8.64 11.60 2.06
CA PHE A 214 9.36 12.72 2.66
C PHE A 214 10.04 12.33 3.98
N THR A 215 9.32 11.65 4.85
CA THR A 215 9.87 11.21 6.15
C THR A 215 11.06 10.27 5.98
N LEU A 216 11.00 9.35 4.99
CA LEU A 216 12.12 8.44 4.70
C LEU A 216 13.39 9.14 4.21
N LYS A 217 13.30 10.32 3.60
CA LYS A 217 14.48 11.13 3.25
C LYS A 217 15.19 11.66 4.48
N LYS A 218 14.43 12.01 5.55
CA LYS A 218 14.97 12.53 6.81
C LYS A 218 15.34 11.41 7.79
N TYR A 219 14.58 10.31 7.76
CA TYR A 219 14.74 9.15 8.65
C TYR A 219 14.88 7.86 7.84
N PRO A 220 16.09 7.52 7.39
CA PRO A 220 16.33 6.40 6.48
C PRO A 220 16.21 5.01 7.12
N ALA A 221 16.10 4.91 8.46
CA ALA A 221 15.95 3.65 9.20
C ALA A 221 14.50 3.14 9.10
N GLN A 222 14.27 2.21 8.17
CA GLN A 222 12.91 1.78 7.77
C GLN A 222 12.22 0.93 8.84
N LEU A 223 12.95 0.01 9.50
CA LEU A 223 12.40 -0.81 10.59
C LEU A 223 12.01 0.06 11.78
N SER A 224 12.90 0.99 12.15
CA SER A 224 12.64 1.93 13.25
C SER A 224 11.46 2.84 12.93
N LEU A 225 11.33 3.30 11.68
CA LEU A 225 10.18 4.08 11.24
C LEU A 225 8.89 3.26 11.28
N THR A 226 8.94 1.97 10.88
CA THR A 226 7.80 1.04 11.02
C THR A 226 7.36 0.92 12.47
N VAL A 227 8.29 0.77 13.41
CA VAL A 227 7.98 0.71 14.84
C VAL A 227 7.31 2.00 15.31
N TRP A 228 7.88 3.17 14.98
CA TRP A 228 7.32 4.45 15.39
C TRP A 228 5.91 4.66 14.84
N ILE A 229 5.69 4.41 13.55
CA ILE A 229 4.35 4.52 12.92
C ILE A 229 3.35 3.61 13.63
N ASN A 230 3.71 2.36 13.92
CA ASN A 230 2.82 1.41 14.56
C ASN A 230 2.55 1.75 16.03
N CYS A 231 3.56 2.09 16.82
CA CYS A 231 3.38 2.40 18.24
C CYS A 231 2.57 3.69 18.43
N ILE A 232 2.94 4.77 17.71
CA ILE A 232 2.23 6.05 17.81
C ILE A 232 0.81 5.90 17.24
N GLY A 233 0.66 5.28 16.08
CA GLY A 233 -0.65 5.08 15.46
C GLY A 233 -1.55 4.11 16.25
N GLY A 234 -0.98 3.08 16.87
CA GLY A 234 -1.69 2.21 17.80
C GLY A 234 -2.20 2.95 19.03
N ALA A 235 -1.37 3.82 19.62
CA ALA A 235 -1.77 4.67 20.75
C ALA A 235 -2.88 5.66 20.35
N GLN A 236 -2.73 6.35 19.21
CA GLN A 236 -3.73 7.27 18.68
C GLN A 236 -5.05 6.56 18.39
N SER A 237 -5.01 5.38 17.73
CA SER A 237 -6.20 4.57 17.48
C SER A 237 -6.82 4.06 18.78
N GLY A 238 -6.01 3.73 19.80
CA GLY A 238 -6.49 3.35 21.13
C GLY A 238 -7.29 4.46 21.79
N VAL A 239 -6.76 5.69 21.82
CA VAL A 239 -7.47 6.87 22.33
C VAL A 239 -8.77 7.08 21.57
N PHE A 240 -8.73 7.05 20.24
CA PHE A 240 -9.93 7.20 19.41
C PHE A 240 -10.97 6.10 19.69
N THR A 241 -10.52 4.86 19.86
CA THR A 241 -11.40 3.73 20.15
C THR A 241 -12.07 3.87 21.52
N VAL A 242 -11.34 4.30 22.56
CA VAL A 242 -11.88 4.54 23.92
C VAL A 242 -12.95 5.64 23.88
N LEU A 243 -12.75 6.71 23.09
CA LEU A 243 -13.72 7.80 22.95
C LEU A 243 -15.03 7.38 22.25
N ILE A 244 -14.96 6.39 21.35
CA ILE A 244 -16.15 5.91 20.61
C ILE A 244 -16.78 4.70 21.28
N GLN A 245 -15.98 3.80 21.86
CA GLN A 245 -16.41 2.53 22.43
C GLN A 245 -16.32 2.56 23.96
N HIS A 246 -17.41 2.93 24.59
CA HIS A 246 -17.50 3.01 26.06
C HIS A 246 -17.76 1.65 26.73
N LYS A 247 -18.09 0.58 25.96
CA LYS A 247 -18.39 -0.73 26.51
C LYS A 247 -17.12 -1.58 26.66
N PRO A 248 -16.70 -1.99 27.87
CA PRO A 248 -15.52 -2.84 28.09
C PRO A 248 -15.61 -4.18 27.34
N ALA A 249 -16.82 -4.73 27.16
CA ALA A 249 -17.05 -5.97 26.43
C ALA A 249 -16.60 -5.91 24.95
N ALA A 250 -16.54 -4.72 24.34
CA ALA A 250 -16.05 -4.57 22.97
C ALA A 250 -14.54 -4.81 22.81
N TRP A 251 -13.79 -4.80 23.93
CA TRP A 251 -12.35 -5.04 23.96
C TRP A 251 -12.00 -6.52 24.21
N SER A 252 -12.99 -7.36 24.52
CA SER A 252 -12.76 -8.78 24.76
C SER A 252 -12.51 -9.54 23.44
N ILE A 253 -11.45 -10.33 23.41
CA ILE A 253 -11.14 -11.26 22.33
C ILE A 253 -11.70 -12.61 22.73
N THR A 254 -12.79 -13.03 22.08
CA THR A 254 -13.52 -14.24 22.49
C THR A 254 -13.27 -15.44 21.57
N SER A 255 -12.82 -15.22 20.35
CA SER A 255 -12.68 -16.26 19.33
C SER A 255 -11.21 -16.48 18.92
N ALA A 256 -10.84 -17.75 18.68
CA ALA A 256 -9.50 -18.07 18.13
C ALA A 256 -9.23 -17.37 16.79
N ILE A 257 -10.27 -17.10 15.98
CA ILE A 257 -10.12 -16.39 14.72
C ILE A 257 -9.82 -14.89 14.93
N ASP A 258 -10.33 -14.30 16.03
CA ASP A 258 -10.03 -12.91 16.39
C ASP A 258 -8.56 -12.78 16.77
N PHE A 259 -8.07 -13.73 17.58
CA PHE A 259 -6.67 -13.81 17.96
C PHE A 259 -5.76 -14.01 16.75
N LEU A 260 -6.11 -14.95 15.86
CA LEU A 260 -5.37 -15.17 14.60
C LEU A 260 -5.35 -13.91 13.74
N SER A 261 -6.48 -13.19 13.63
CA SER A 261 -6.59 -11.97 12.82
C SER A 261 -5.71 -10.84 13.37
N ILE A 262 -5.62 -10.70 14.70
CA ILE A 262 -4.76 -9.71 15.37
C ILE A 262 -3.29 -10.06 15.18
N ILE A 263 -2.90 -11.32 15.37
CA ILE A 263 -1.51 -11.76 15.20
C ILE A 263 -1.08 -11.58 13.74
N TYR A 264 -1.86 -12.11 12.80
CA TYR A 264 -1.54 -12.00 11.39
C TYR A 264 -1.53 -10.53 10.94
N GLY A 265 -2.55 -9.76 11.31
CA GLY A 265 -2.65 -8.34 11.01
C GLY A 265 -1.51 -7.52 11.61
N GLY A 266 -1.11 -7.80 12.84
CA GLY A 266 -0.03 -7.11 13.53
C GLY A 266 1.35 -7.50 12.98
N ALA A 267 1.72 -8.76 13.10
CA ALA A 267 3.06 -9.21 12.76
C ALA A 267 3.34 -9.14 11.25
N VAL A 268 2.40 -9.64 10.42
CA VAL A 268 2.62 -9.71 8.98
C VAL A 268 2.27 -8.38 8.31
N CYS A 269 1.05 -7.84 8.52
CA CYS A 269 0.62 -6.69 7.74
C CYS A 269 1.11 -5.36 8.30
N CYS A 270 1.01 -5.13 9.61
CA CYS A 270 1.54 -3.90 10.22
C CYS A 270 3.06 -3.94 10.43
N GLY A 271 3.65 -5.11 10.65
CA GLY A 271 5.09 -5.28 10.80
C GLY A 271 5.79 -5.43 9.46
N LEU A 272 5.78 -6.65 8.92
CA LEU A 272 6.55 -7.02 7.72
C LEU A 272 6.12 -6.22 6.48
N THR A 273 4.82 -6.17 6.18
CA THR A 273 4.34 -5.55 4.93
C THR A 273 4.57 -4.04 4.93
N LEU A 274 4.39 -3.34 6.05
CA LEU A 274 4.70 -1.91 6.15
C LEU A 274 6.20 -1.67 5.98
N PHE A 275 7.07 -2.51 6.55
CA PHE A 275 8.50 -2.43 6.30
C PHE A 275 8.86 -2.61 4.82
N LEU A 276 8.29 -3.63 4.14
CA LEU A 276 8.49 -3.84 2.70
C LEU A 276 8.01 -2.65 1.88
N GLN A 277 6.87 -2.06 2.26
CA GLN A 277 6.33 -0.86 1.65
C GLN A 277 7.32 0.31 1.79
N LEU A 278 7.82 0.60 2.99
CA LEU A 278 8.79 1.67 3.24
C LEU A 278 10.11 1.42 2.48
N TYR A 279 10.55 0.17 2.42
CA TYR A 279 11.70 -0.22 1.60
C TYR A 279 11.49 0.12 0.12
N CYS A 280 10.34 -0.23 -0.44
CA CYS A 280 10.01 0.06 -1.85
C CYS A 280 9.81 1.56 -2.09
N ILE A 281 9.21 2.31 -1.16
CA ILE A 281 9.06 3.78 -1.25
C ILE A 281 10.43 4.45 -1.30
N ARG A 282 11.38 4.01 -0.47
CA ARG A 282 12.73 4.56 -0.46
C ARG A 282 13.44 4.39 -1.80
N HIS A 283 13.28 3.24 -2.47
CA HIS A 283 14.01 2.90 -3.69
C HIS A 283 13.30 3.33 -4.98
N LYS A 284 11.98 3.27 -5.01
CA LYS A 284 11.16 3.48 -6.22
C LYS A 284 10.15 4.63 -6.10
N GLY A 285 9.99 5.17 -4.90
CA GLY A 285 9.04 6.24 -4.59
C GLY A 285 7.63 5.76 -4.24
N PRO A 286 6.78 6.66 -3.69
CA PRO A 286 5.45 6.31 -3.20
C PRO A 286 4.48 5.89 -4.31
N VAL A 287 4.54 6.51 -5.49
CA VAL A 287 3.69 6.15 -6.64
C VAL A 287 3.91 4.71 -7.08
N PHE A 288 5.16 4.22 -7.07
CA PHE A 288 5.47 2.83 -7.42
C PHE A 288 4.72 1.83 -6.52
N VAL A 289 4.69 2.09 -5.22
CA VAL A 289 4.04 1.19 -4.24
C VAL A 289 2.54 1.16 -4.44
N THR A 290 1.91 2.32 -4.66
CA THR A 290 0.45 2.40 -4.80
C THR A 290 -0.08 1.74 -6.08
N ILE A 291 0.73 1.66 -7.15
CA ILE A 291 0.36 0.97 -8.39
C ILE A 291 0.00 -0.51 -8.16
N PHE A 292 0.55 -1.14 -7.10
CA PHE A 292 0.25 -2.54 -6.76
C PHE A 292 -1.04 -2.72 -5.96
N ASN A 293 -1.65 -1.66 -5.40
CA ASN A 293 -2.87 -1.78 -4.60
C ASN A 293 -4.03 -2.49 -5.31
N PRO A 294 -4.34 -2.19 -6.59
CA PRO A 294 -5.42 -2.89 -7.29
C PRO A 294 -5.17 -4.39 -7.50
N LEU A 295 -3.91 -4.84 -7.44
CA LEU A 295 -3.60 -6.27 -7.49
C LEU A 295 -4.25 -7.02 -6.32
N SER A 296 -4.22 -6.44 -5.10
CA SER A 296 -4.94 -7.00 -3.94
C SER A 296 -6.45 -7.09 -4.22
N THR A 297 -7.06 -6.06 -4.80
CA THR A 297 -8.50 -6.06 -5.14
C THR A 297 -8.85 -7.19 -6.10
N VAL A 298 -8.03 -7.41 -7.12
CA VAL A 298 -8.22 -8.51 -8.08
C VAL A 298 -8.07 -9.86 -7.40
N MET A 299 -7.03 -10.04 -6.60
CA MET A 299 -6.79 -11.28 -5.85
C MET A 299 -7.94 -11.57 -4.87
N VAL A 300 -8.39 -10.56 -4.11
CA VAL A 300 -9.54 -10.69 -3.20
C VAL A 300 -10.80 -11.06 -3.97
N THR A 301 -11.11 -10.38 -5.08
CA THR A 301 -12.31 -10.61 -5.87
C THR A 301 -12.30 -12.03 -6.48
N THR A 302 -11.16 -12.45 -7.01
CA THR A 302 -10.98 -13.80 -7.58
C THR A 302 -11.14 -14.87 -6.50
N LEU A 303 -10.47 -14.70 -5.35
CA LEU A 303 -10.57 -15.66 -4.25
C LEU A 303 -11.98 -15.68 -3.65
N ALA A 304 -12.64 -14.53 -3.51
CA ALA A 304 -14.01 -14.45 -3.00
C ALA A 304 -15.01 -15.18 -3.92
N TYR A 305 -14.82 -15.12 -5.24
CA TYR A 305 -15.62 -15.89 -6.18
C TYR A 305 -15.46 -17.39 -5.97
N PHE A 306 -14.22 -17.90 -5.87
CA PHE A 306 -13.96 -19.33 -5.74
C PHE A 306 -14.23 -19.88 -4.34
N VAL A 307 -13.88 -19.13 -3.27
CA VAL A 307 -13.92 -19.62 -1.87
C VAL A 307 -15.23 -19.23 -1.20
N ALA A 308 -15.68 -17.97 -1.36
CA ALA A 308 -16.87 -17.45 -0.70
C ALA A 308 -18.14 -17.50 -1.56
N GLY A 309 -18.05 -17.94 -2.82
CA GLY A 309 -19.20 -18.03 -3.73
C GLY A 309 -19.84 -16.65 -4.04
N GLU A 310 -19.09 -15.56 -3.91
CA GLU A 310 -19.60 -14.20 -4.18
C GLU A 310 -19.91 -14.04 -5.68
N LYS A 311 -21.02 -13.33 -5.99
CA LYS A 311 -21.39 -13.05 -7.38
C LYS A 311 -20.39 -12.08 -8.01
N LEU A 312 -19.78 -12.47 -9.11
CA LEU A 312 -18.96 -11.58 -9.94
C LEU A 312 -19.88 -10.79 -10.88
N TYR A 313 -19.78 -9.47 -10.81
CA TYR A 313 -20.50 -8.58 -11.72
C TYR A 313 -19.58 -8.16 -12.87
N MET A 314 -20.13 -8.12 -14.09
CA MET A 314 -19.38 -7.77 -15.31
C MET A 314 -18.70 -6.39 -15.19
N GLY A 315 -19.35 -5.43 -14.53
CA GLY A 315 -18.79 -4.10 -14.29
C GLY A 315 -17.51 -4.13 -13.44
N ARG A 316 -17.40 -5.04 -12.46
CA ARG A 316 -16.16 -5.22 -11.67
C ARG A 316 -15.03 -5.80 -12.50
N ILE A 317 -15.32 -6.75 -13.38
CA ILE A 317 -14.31 -7.39 -14.24
C ILE A 317 -13.79 -6.37 -15.25
N LEU A 318 -14.69 -5.71 -15.98
CA LEU A 318 -14.33 -4.73 -17.00
C LEU A 318 -13.58 -3.52 -16.39
N GLY A 319 -14.13 -2.94 -15.34
CA GLY A 319 -13.49 -1.81 -14.63
C GLY A 319 -12.16 -2.21 -14.02
N GLY A 320 -12.04 -3.40 -13.41
CA GLY A 320 -10.80 -3.94 -12.88
C GLY A 320 -9.73 -4.14 -13.96
N ALA A 321 -10.10 -4.69 -15.11
CA ALA A 321 -9.19 -4.83 -16.25
C ALA A 321 -8.69 -3.46 -16.75
N MET A 322 -9.56 -2.46 -16.83
CA MET A 322 -9.18 -1.09 -17.20
C MET A 322 -8.25 -0.46 -16.16
N VAL A 323 -8.50 -0.65 -14.86
CA VAL A 323 -7.61 -0.18 -13.79
C VAL A 323 -6.22 -0.78 -13.97
N ILE A 324 -6.12 -2.09 -14.18
CA ILE A 324 -4.83 -2.77 -14.36
C ILE A 324 -4.12 -2.25 -15.61
N ALA A 325 -4.81 -2.14 -16.74
CA ALA A 325 -4.24 -1.63 -17.98
C ALA A 325 -3.72 -0.17 -17.82
N GLY A 326 -4.49 0.69 -17.16
CA GLY A 326 -4.10 2.07 -16.85
C GLY A 326 -2.87 2.15 -15.95
N LEU A 327 -2.83 1.33 -14.88
CA LEU A 327 -1.69 1.30 -13.97
C LEU A 327 -0.45 0.65 -14.58
N TYR A 328 -0.62 -0.31 -15.50
CA TYR A 328 0.49 -0.86 -16.28
C TYR A 328 1.12 0.22 -17.16
N ALA A 329 0.31 1.02 -17.86
CA ALA A 329 0.81 2.14 -18.67
C ALA A 329 1.55 3.19 -17.82
N LEU A 330 1.03 3.50 -16.64
CA LEU A 330 1.67 4.40 -15.68
C LEU A 330 3.01 3.84 -15.18
N LEU A 331 3.08 2.56 -14.82
CA LEU A 331 4.28 1.88 -14.39
C LEU A 331 5.34 1.85 -15.48
N TRP A 332 4.93 1.51 -16.71
CA TRP A 332 5.82 1.51 -17.88
C TRP A 332 6.44 2.89 -18.13
N GLY A 333 5.62 3.95 -18.09
CA GLY A 333 6.10 5.32 -18.23
C GLY A 333 7.11 5.69 -17.16
N LYS A 334 6.85 5.32 -15.90
CA LYS A 334 7.75 5.57 -14.77
C LYS A 334 9.08 4.82 -14.86
N GLU A 335 9.06 3.55 -15.22
CA GLU A 335 10.30 2.76 -15.34
C GLU A 335 11.19 3.26 -16.48
N LYS A 336 10.58 3.63 -17.61
CA LYS A 336 11.30 4.18 -18.73
C LYS A 336 11.95 5.54 -18.44
N ASP A 337 11.32 6.38 -17.60
CA ASP A 337 11.94 7.63 -17.14
C ASP A 337 13.17 7.36 -16.26
N GLN A 338 13.07 6.39 -15.33
CA GLN A 338 14.21 6.00 -14.50
C GLN A 338 15.37 5.44 -15.33
N GLU A 339 15.09 4.62 -16.34
CA GLU A 339 16.13 4.12 -17.26
C GLU A 339 16.85 5.26 -17.99
N CYS A 340 16.11 6.28 -18.44
CA CYS A 340 16.68 7.42 -19.12
C CYS A 340 17.58 8.25 -18.20
N ILE A 341 17.12 8.56 -17.00
CA ILE A 341 17.90 9.29 -15.99
C ILE A 341 19.19 8.55 -15.67
N ASN A 342 19.12 7.24 -15.44
CA ASN A 342 20.28 6.40 -15.12
C ASN A 342 21.27 6.35 -16.31
N THR A 343 20.78 6.35 -17.55
CA THR A 343 21.63 6.35 -18.76
C THR A 343 22.33 7.69 -18.93
N GLN A 344 21.62 8.80 -18.70
CA GLN A 344 22.20 10.15 -18.76
C GLN A 344 23.27 10.34 -17.66
N GLN A 345 23.04 9.90 -16.44
CA GLN A 345 24.04 9.95 -15.36
C GLN A 345 25.29 9.15 -15.72
N LYS A 346 25.15 7.95 -16.26
CA LYS A 346 26.28 7.14 -16.71
C LYS A 346 27.05 7.80 -17.85
N SER A 347 26.38 8.46 -18.79
CA SER A 347 27.03 9.17 -19.90
C SER A 347 27.79 10.41 -19.44
N VAL A 348 27.31 11.11 -18.42
CA VAL A 348 27.99 12.25 -17.78
C VAL A 348 29.23 11.77 -17.01
N LEU A 349 29.11 10.69 -16.22
CA LEU A 349 30.26 10.11 -15.50
C LEU A 349 31.38 9.64 -16.44
N ASN A 350 31.01 9.10 -17.60
CA ASN A 350 32.00 8.63 -18.58
C ASN A 350 32.66 9.78 -19.38
N LYS A 351 32.05 10.98 -19.38
CA LYS A 351 32.61 12.17 -20.04
C LYS A 351 33.54 13.02 -19.17
N GLU A 352 33.50 12.84 -17.83
CA GLU A 352 34.40 13.52 -16.88
C GLU A 352 35.23 12.49 -16.07
N PRO A 353 36.32 11.95 -16.60
CA PRO A 353 37.14 10.96 -15.87
C PRO A 353 37.97 11.52 -14.71
N GLY A 354 37.70 12.74 -14.21
CA GLY A 354 38.51 13.42 -13.19
C GLY A 354 37.77 14.01 -11.98
N LYS A 355 36.42 13.98 -11.91
CA LYS A 355 35.68 14.44 -10.74
C LYS A 355 34.94 13.27 -10.07
N GLN A 356 35.48 12.77 -8.98
CA GLN A 356 34.72 11.96 -8.02
C GLN A 356 33.60 12.82 -7.41
N ILE A 357 32.42 12.79 -8.05
CA ILE A 357 31.19 13.25 -7.40
C ILE A 357 30.78 12.08 -6.49
N SER A 358 30.85 12.32 -5.19
CA SER A 358 30.34 11.42 -4.16
C SER A 358 28.92 10.97 -4.52
N SER A 359 28.80 9.71 -4.88
CA SER A 359 27.53 9.00 -5.10
C SER A 359 26.68 9.13 -3.83
N PRO A 360 25.39 9.47 -3.90
CA PRO A 360 24.53 9.35 -2.74
C PRO A 360 24.35 7.88 -2.42
N ALA A 361 25.10 7.44 -1.41
CA ALA A 361 24.93 6.23 -0.58
C ALA A 361 24.51 4.94 -1.31
N GLU A 362 25.42 4.29 -2.00
CA GLU A 362 25.54 2.84 -1.87
C GLU A 362 26.03 2.57 -0.44
N THR A 363 25.12 2.24 0.44
CA THR A 363 25.47 1.76 1.77
C THR A 363 26.11 0.40 1.58
N GLU A 364 27.43 0.34 1.79
CA GLU A 364 28.22 -0.89 1.93
C GLU A 364 27.48 -1.87 2.84
N GLU A 365 27.33 -3.07 2.32
CA GLU A 365 27.19 -4.27 3.13
C GLU A 365 28.53 -4.46 3.85
N ILE A 366 28.54 -4.27 5.15
CA ILE A 366 29.61 -4.73 6.04
C ILE A 366 29.09 -6.02 6.70
N PRO A 367 29.94 -7.03 6.82
CA PRO A 367 29.63 -8.40 7.21
C PRO A 367 28.99 -8.56 8.58
#